data_b46c3c67a185170e6e0e46c61bc37ff7
#
_entry.id   b46c3c67a185170e6e0e46c61bc37ff7
#
_cell.length_a   1.000
_cell.length_b   1.000
_cell.length_c   1.000
_cell.angle_alpha   90.00
_cell.angle_beta   90.00
_cell.angle_gamma   90.00
#
_symmetry.space_group_name_H-M   'P 1'
#
loop_
_entity.id
_entity.type
_entity.pdbx_description
1 polymer ?
#
loop_
_entity_poly.entity_id
_entity_poly.type
_entity_poly.pdbx_seq_one_letter_code
_entity_poly.pdbx_strand_id
1 'polypeptide(L)'
;MSQIVRVALDVPLYRYFDYLVSGDEQVTAADIGRRVQVPFGRRTMIGIIVDLPPTSDLPNEQLRPIETVLHDLPRLPDDWLRLTEFCSGYYHAPPGQVMLSTLPVALRSPKSAKGARRLARPATSAAGGQALPALRAEQEAALAAIHQAGPGFHSFLLHGVTGSGKTEVYLRLIESSLLAGKQALLLVPEINLTPQLEARVAARFPSVALVSLHSGLGEAARQRNWQAALTGTARIVLGTRLAAFTPLPELGLIIVDEEHDPSFKQQDGVRYSARDLAVFRARQLAIPIVLGSATPSLESWANATAGVGRSRYQLLSLRERAVAGARLPLVRRIDTRLDRAENGLSAALRAALAQRLECGEQSLLFLNRRGYAPVVGCPACGWTSGCPRCAAHLVLHLRDRCLRCHHCGFAVPVAKACPTCGNQNLIAFGRGTQRLEATLAEIFPQARVLRVDRDSASTRRQWEALAARIDGGQADILVGTQMLAKGHDFARLTLVGVIAPDAALFAADWRAAERLFAQLMQ
;
A
#
# COMPACT_ATOMS: atom_id res chain seq x y z
N MET A 1 -13.83 16.41 44.91
CA MET A 1 -14.15 15.15 44.22
C MET A 1 -12.92 14.77 43.41
N SER A 2 -12.47 13.51 43.49
CA SER A 2 -11.32 13.05 42.71
C SER A 2 -11.69 13.01 41.22
N GLN A 3 -10.95 13.66 40.37
CA GLN A 3 -11.19 13.72 38.94
C GLN A 3 -10.84 12.36 38.31
N ILE A 4 -11.68 11.91 37.37
CA ILE A 4 -11.49 10.65 36.64
C ILE A 4 -10.93 10.94 35.26
N VAL A 5 -9.95 10.14 34.84
CA VAL A 5 -9.33 10.16 33.50
C VAL A 5 -9.56 8.80 32.85
N ARG A 6 -10.16 8.80 31.65
CA ARG A 6 -10.36 7.61 30.84
C ARG A 6 -9.23 7.42 29.84
N VAL A 7 -8.60 6.25 29.86
CA VAL A 7 -7.35 5.97 29.16
C VAL A 7 -7.48 4.75 28.23
N ALA A 8 -7.00 4.89 27.00
CA ALA A 8 -6.81 3.80 26.05
C ALA A 8 -5.44 3.14 26.29
N LEU A 9 -5.39 1.81 26.48
CA LEU A 9 -4.18 1.03 26.72
C LEU A 9 -4.00 -0.05 25.65
N ASP A 10 -2.75 -0.37 25.30
CA ASP A 10 -2.42 -1.46 24.33
C ASP A 10 -2.66 -2.84 24.97
N VAL A 11 -3.92 -3.18 25.11
CA VAL A 11 -4.38 -4.47 25.63
C VAL A 11 -5.51 -5.02 24.74
N PRO A 12 -5.68 -6.36 24.64
CA PRO A 12 -6.69 -6.98 23.77
C PRO A 12 -8.10 -6.95 24.39
N LEU A 13 -8.53 -5.81 24.90
CA LEU A 13 -9.82 -5.60 25.54
C LEU A 13 -10.60 -4.46 24.84
N TYR A 14 -11.89 -4.70 24.60
CA TYR A 14 -12.81 -3.75 23.95
C TYR A 14 -13.37 -2.73 24.94
N ARG A 15 -12.47 -2.08 25.73
CA ARG A 15 -12.84 -1.04 26.68
C ARG A 15 -11.70 -0.08 26.90
N TYR A 16 -12.03 1.07 27.47
CA TYR A 16 -11.10 2.01 28.08
C TYR A 16 -10.96 1.72 29.58
N PHE A 17 -10.00 2.36 30.22
CA PHE A 17 -9.70 2.18 31.62
C PHE A 17 -9.76 3.52 32.36
N ASP A 18 -10.48 3.55 33.47
CA ASP A 18 -10.63 4.74 34.28
C ASP A 18 -9.57 4.75 35.38
N TYR A 19 -8.99 5.93 35.60
CA TYR A 19 -7.97 6.20 36.60
C TYR A 19 -8.33 7.48 37.38
N LEU A 20 -7.75 7.66 38.57
CA LEU A 20 -7.88 8.89 39.33
C LEU A 20 -6.75 9.85 38.99
N VAL A 21 -7.04 11.13 39.01
CA VAL A 21 -6.02 12.18 39.08
C VAL A 21 -5.68 12.37 40.55
N SER A 22 -4.39 12.23 40.91
CA SER A 22 -3.93 12.39 42.31
C SER A 22 -2.87 13.49 42.43
N GLY A 23 -2.76 14.08 43.59
CA GLY A 23 -1.80 15.13 43.89
C GLY A 23 -2.17 16.49 43.30
N ASP A 24 -1.13 17.29 43.02
CA ASP A 24 -1.26 18.64 42.44
C ASP A 24 -1.42 18.64 40.91
N GLU A 25 -1.51 17.47 40.28
CA GLU A 25 -1.68 17.35 38.83
C GLU A 25 -3.11 17.73 38.46
N GLN A 26 -3.26 18.73 37.58
CA GLN A 26 -4.56 19.12 37.02
C GLN A 26 -4.68 18.62 35.61
N VAL A 27 -5.69 17.79 35.33
CA VAL A 27 -6.00 17.30 33.99
C VAL A 27 -7.24 18.01 33.48
N THR A 28 -7.14 18.62 32.33
CA THR A 28 -8.20 19.41 31.71
C THR A 28 -8.64 18.80 30.37
N ALA A 29 -9.71 19.29 29.79
CA ALA A 29 -10.13 18.89 28.44
C ALA A 29 -9.03 19.13 27.37
N ALA A 30 -8.10 20.05 27.61
CA ALA A 30 -6.93 20.26 26.74
C ALA A 30 -5.92 19.09 26.77
N ASP A 31 -6.02 18.19 27.73
CA ASP A 31 -5.13 17.03 27.86
C ASP A 31 -5.71 15.77 27.18
N ILE A 32 -6.96 15.83 26.73
CA ILE A 32 -7.53 14.76 25.87
C ILE A 32 -6.67 14.64 24.61
N GLY A 33 -6.22 13.41 24.30
CA GLY A 33 -5.27 13.12 23.24
C GLY A 33 -3.80 13.13 23.68
N ARG A 34 -3.49 13.49 24.93
CA ARG A 34 -2.13 13.35 25.46
C ARG A 34 -1.82 11.93 25.88
N ARG A 35 -0.55 11.63 25.85
CA ARG A 35 -0.03 10.38 26.41
C ARG A 35 0.02 10.52 27.93
N VAL A 36 -0.31 9.44 28.61
CA VAL A 36 -0.30 9.36 30.06
C VAL A 36 0.39 8.08 30.52
N GLN A 37 1.14 8.16 31.59
CA GLN A 37 1.76 7.03 32.24
C GLN A 37 0.86 6.54 33.37
N VAL A 38 0.51 5.24 33.31
CA VAL A 38 -0.43 4.63 34.25
C VAL A 38 0.05 3.29 34.75
N PRO A 39 -0.26 2.89 36.00
CA PRO A 39 -0.02 1.53 36.47
C PRO A 39 -1.06 0.56 35.89
N PHE A 40 -0.60 -0.56 35.33
CA PHE A 40 -1.45 -1.63 34.86
C PHE A 40 -0.94 -2.99 35.32
N GLY A 41 -1.65 -3.63 36.25
CA GLY A 41 -1.17 -4.81 36.95
C GLY A 41 0.10 -4.49 37.77
N ARG A 42 1.21 -5.15 37.42
CA ARG A 42 2.55 -4.93 38.02
C ARG A 42 3.47 -4.09 37.15
N ARG A 43 2.96 -3.53 36.07
CA ARG A 43 3.74 -2.79 35.08
C ARG A 43 3.22 -1.37 34.95
N THR A 44 4.08 -0.46 34.53
CA THR A 44 3.70 0.86 34.08
C THR A 44 3.55 0.83 32.57
N MET A 45 2.46 1.39 32.06
CA MET A 45 2.16 1.48 30.62
C MET A 45 1.96 2.92 30.21
N ILE A 46 2.20 3.19 28.92
CA ILE A 46 1.77 4.42 28.27
C ILE A 46 0.39 4.19 27.67
N GLY A 47 -0.53 5.10 27.98
CA GLY A 47 -1.85 5.19 27.38
C GLY A 47 -2.09 6.54 26.73
N ILE A 48 -3.28 6.70 26.17
CA ILE A 48 -3.79 7.97 25.60
C ILE A 48 -5.04 8.35 26.39
N ILE A 49 -5.10 9.59 26.86
CA ILE A 49 -6.29 10.15 27.48
C ILE A 49 -7.35 10.33 26.39
N VAL A 50 -8.51 9.71 26.57
CA VAL A 50 -9.61 9.75 25.59
C VAL A 50 -10.82 10.53 26.08
N ASP A 51 -10.99 10.63 27.39
CA ASP A 51 -12.14 11.30 27.99
C ASP A 51 -11.88 11.66 29.46
N LEU A 52 -12.68 12.57 30.01
CA LEU A 52 -12.72 12.96 31.43
C LEU A 52 -14.15 12.78 31.97
N PRO A 53 -14.59 11.54 32.20
CA PRO A 53 -15.96 11.29 32.62
C PRO A 53 -16.21 11.77 34.06
N PRO A 54 -17.42 12.24 34.38
CA PRO A 54 -17.77 12.67 35.72
C PRO A 54 -17.86 11.52 36.73
N THR A 55 -18.14 10.30 36.22
CA THR A 55 -18.29 9.08 37.03
C THR A 55 -17.65 7.89 36.35
N SER A 56 -17.30 6.87 37.10
CA SER A 56 -16.82 5.56 36.61
C SER A 56 -17.79 4.45 37.00
N ASP A 57 -17.78 3.37 36.21
CA ASP A 57 -18.50 2.13 36.54
C ASP A 57 -17.87 1.41 37.77
N LEU A 58 -16.64 1.78 38.14
CA LEU A 58 -15.94 1.23 39.26
C LEU A 58 -15.97 2.19 40.46
N PRO A 59 -16.06 1.72 41.70
CA PRO A 59 -15.89 2.55 42.90
C PRO A 59 -14.52 3.24 42.90
N ASN A 60 -14.46 4.47 43.38
CA ASN A 60 -13.21 5.25 43.44
C ASN A 60 -12.06 4.54 44.18
N GLU A 61 -12.39 3.72 45.16
CA GLU A 61 -11.42 2.93 45.93
C GLU A 61 -10.70 1.85 45.10
N GLN A 62 -11.31 1.43 44.00
CA GLN A 62 -10.73 0.46 43.05
C GLN A 62 -9.97 1.10 41.90
N LEU A 63 -10.15 2.42 41.69
CA LEU A 63 -9.42 3.17 40.70
C LEU A 63 -8.01 3.49 41.20
N ARG A 64 -7.02 3.20 40.36
CA ARG A 64 -5.63 3.56 40.62
C ARG A 64 -5.36 5.00 40.15
N PRO A 65 -4.41 5.71 40.80
CA PRO A 65 -3.99 7.00 40.29
C PRO A 65 -3.15 6.87 39.02
N ILE A 66 -3.23 7.88 38.14
CA ILE A 66 -2.25 8.05 37.06
C ILE A 66 -0.88 8.36 37.67
N GLU A 67 0.21 8.02 36.96
CA GLU A 67 1.56 8.39 37.43
C GLU A 67 1.93 9.81 36.95
N THR A 68 1.72 10.13 35.66
CA THR A 68 1.97 11.47 35.12
C THR A 68 1.40 11.63 33.71
N VAL A 69 0.94 12.83 33.34
CA VAL A 69 0.61 13.23 31.99
C VAL A 69 1.86 13.68 31.24
N LEU A 70 2.08 13.22 30.04
CA LEU A 70 3.28 13.53 29.24
C LEU A 70 3.06 14.75 28.36
N HIS A 71 3.80 15.83 28.64
CA HIS A 71 3.72 17.11 27.94
C HIS A 71 4.88 17.35 26.94
N ASP A 72 5.71 16.34 26.67
CA ASP A 72 6.87 16.40 25.78
C ASP A 72 6.51 16.56 24.29
N LEU A 73 5.26 16.25 23.92
CA LEU A 73 4.70 16.44 22.59
C LEU A 73 3.35 17.13 22.65
N PRO A 74 2.91 17.77 21.55
CA PRO A 74 1.53 18.22 21.42
C PRO A 74 0.55 17.06 21.61
N ARG A 75 -0.68 17.39 22.02
CA ARG A 75 -1.76 16.39 22.04
C ARG A 75 -2.08 15.88 20.65
N LEU A 76 -2.57 14.66 20.56
CA LEU A 76 -3.08 14.11 19.31
C LEU A 76 -4.35 14.87 18.90
N PRO A 77 -4.52 15.20 17.60
CA PRO A 77 -5.67 15.97 17.12
C PRO A 77 -7.00 15.20 17.30
N ASP A 78 -8.10 15.92 17.43
CA ASP A 78 -9.44 15.34 17.62
C ASP A 78 -9.87 14.47 16.43
N ASP A 79 -9.46 14.82 15.20
CA ASP A 79 -9.70 13.99 14.02
C ASP A 79 -9.00 12.63 14.12
N TRP A 80 -7.80 12.61 14.71
CA TRP A 80 -7.06 11.37 14.91
C TRP A 80 -7.75 10.46 15.96
N LEU A 81 -8.25 11.03 17.03
CA LEU A 81 -9.00 10.26 18.04
C LEU A 81 -10.26 9.64 17.42
N ARG A 82 -11.05 10.44 16.69
CA ARG A 82 -12.24 9.95 16.00
C ARG A 82 -11.92 8.93 14.91
N LEU A 83 -10.81 9.10 14.17
CA LEU A 83 -10.37 8.14 13.16
C LEU A 83 -10.03 6.78 13.78
N THR A 84 -9.34 6.79 14.91
CA THR A 84 -8.96 5.54 15.61
C THR A 84 -10.16 4.87 16.26
N GLU A 85 -11.10 5.65 16.79
CA GLU A 85 -12.36 5.14 17.32
C GLU A 85 -13.22 4.51 16.20
N PHE A 86 -13.39 5.19 15.06
CA PHE A 86 -14.05 4.63 13.89
C PHE A 86 -13.38 3.32 13.44
N CYS A 87 -12.05 3.30 13.38
CA CYS A 87 -11.29 2.12 13.00
C CYS A 87 -11.56 0.95 13.98
N SER A 88 -11.58 1.22 15.29
CA SER A 88 -11.92 0.23 16.32
C SER A 88 -13.32 -0.35 16.12
N GLY A 89 -14.33 0.50 15.99
CA GLY A 89 -15.71 0.08 15.82
C GLY A 89 -15.97 -0.66 14.51
N TYR A 90 -15.49 -0.10 13.39
CA TYR A 90 -15.76 -0.65 12.06
C TYR A 90 -15.01 -1.97 11.79
N TYR A 91 -13.76 -2.08 12.22
CA TYR A 91 -12.94 -3.29 12.02
C TYR A 91 -12.94 -4.24 13.22
N HIS A 92 -13.78 -3.99 14.22
CA HIS A 92 -13.91 -4.81 15.42
C HIS A 92 -12.56 -5.13 16.07
N ALA A 93 -11.78 -4.08 16.37
CA ALA A 93 -10.48 -4.20 17.02
C ALA A 93 -10.45 -3.44 18.34
N PRO A 94 -9.75 -3.92 19.39
CA PRO A 94 -9.64 -3.23 20.68
C PRO A 94 -9.16 -1.79 20.50
N PRO A 95 -9.84 -0.77 21.08
CA PRO A 95 -9.55 0.64 20.82
C PRO A 95 -8.13 1.03 21.21
N GLY A 96 -7.63 0.55 22.34
CA GLY A 96 -6.27 0.82 22.77
C GLY A 96 -5.22 0.19 21.85
N GLN A 97 -5.46 -1.01 21.31
CA GLN A 97 -4.56 -1.60 20.32
C GLN A 97 -4.55 -0.80 19.02
N VAL A 98 -5.70 -0.32 18.55
CA VAL A 98 -5.76 0.54 17.37
C VAL A 98 -4.93 1.80 17.62
N MET A 99 -5.20 2.54 18.68
CA MET A 99 -4.54 3.81 19.00
C MET A 99 -3.03 3.64 19.16
N LEU A 100 -2.61 2.73 20.03
CA LEU A 100 -1.20 2.59 20.37
C LEU A 100 -0.39 1.97 19.21
N SER A 101 -0.97 1.05 18.40
CA SER A 101 -0.27 0.44 17.26
C SER A 101 0.12 1.46 16.19
N THR A 102 -0.56 2.60 16.10
CA THR A 102 -0.28 3.65 15.10
C THR A 102 0.82 4.62 15.52
N LEU A 103 1.20 4.62 16.82
CA LEU A 103 2.32 5.40 17.31
C LEU A 103 3.66 4.73 17.00
N PRO A 104 4.76 5.49 16.83
CA PRO A 104 6.12 4.94 16.87
C PRO A 104 6.39 4.15 18.17
N VAL A 105 7.16 3.07 18.08
CA VAL A 105 7.43 2.17 19.22
C VAL A 105 8.02 2.91 20.42
N ALA A 106 8.93 3.83 20.17
CA ALA A 106 9.53 4.64 21.23
C ALA A 106 8.50 5.47 22.03
N LEU A 107 7.39 5.87 21.42
CA LEU A 107 6.34 6.65 22.09
C LEU A 107 5.36 5.82 22.93
N ARG A 108 5.44 4.49 22.82
CA ARG A 108 4.61 3.52 23.58
C ARG A 108 5.31 3.02 24.86
N SER A 109 6.58 3.39 25.08
CA SER A 109 7.38 2.86 26.18
C SER A 109 7.64 3.93 27.23
N PRO A 110 7.47 3.62 28.56
CA PRO A 110 7.80 4.53 29.65
C PRO A 110 9.27 4.96 29.67
N LYS A 111 10.18 4.12 29.16
CA LYS A 111 11.63 4.40 29.13
C LYS A 111 12.00 5.53 28.18
N SER A 112 11.20 5.80 27.17
CA SER A 112 11.47 6.82 26.15
C SER A 112 11.06 8.24 26.60
N ALA A 113 10.19 8.36 27.59
CA ALA A 113 9.76 9.65 28.14
C ALA A 113 10.89 10.46 28.79
N LYS A 114 12.01 9.80 29.19
CA LYS A 114 13.15 10.42 29.87
C LYS A 114 14.23 11.01 28.95
N GLY A 115 14.06 10.95 27.63
CA GLY A 115 15.13 11.30 26.67
C GLY A 115 14.69 12.03 25.40
N ALA A 116 13.73 12.96 25.49
CA ALA A 116 13.32 13.78 24.35
C ALA A 116 14.47 14.72 23.91
N ARG A 117 15.39 14.18 23.10
CA ARG A 117 16.41 14.97 22.41
C ARG A 117 15.72 15.84 21.37
N ARG A 118 15.92 17.15 21.44
CA ARG A 118 15.44 18.12 20.45
C ARG A 118 15.87 17.65 19.05
N LEU A 119 14.91 17.30 18.20
CA LEU A 119 15.18 16.68 16.92
C LEU A 119 15.64 17.74 15.91
N ALA A 120 16.69 17.41 15.16
CA ALA A 120 17.18 18.24 14.08
C ALA A 120 16.09 18.49 13.04
N ARG A 121 15.98 19.72 12.52
CA ARG A 121 15.07 20.07 11.43
C ARG A 121 15.34 19.15 10.21
N PRO A 122 14.30 18.72 9.48
CA PRO A 122 14.51 18.06 8.20
C PRO A 122 15.37 18.94 7.30
N ALA A 123 16.33 18.33 6.59
CA ALA A 123 17.18 19.07 5.66
C ALA A 123 16.33 19.61 4.50
N THR A 124 16.34 20.91 4.31
CA THR A 124 15.81 21.54 3.09
C THR A 124 16.90 21.46 2.02
N SER A 125 16.60 20.84 0.89
CA SER A 125 17.49 20.78 -0.26
C SER A 125 17.35 22.07 -1.06
N ALA A 126 18.44 22.80 -1.23
CA ALA A 126 18.50 23.95 -2.14
C ALA A 126 18.67 23.44 -3.58
N ALA A 127 17.57 23.20 -4.27
CA ALA A 127 17.59 22.94 -5.71
C ALA A 127 16.84 24.07 -6.43
N GLY A 128 17.51 24.65 -7.43
CA GLY A 128 16.97 25.75 -8.25
C GLY A 128 15.67 25.34 -8.96
N GLY A 129 14.77 26.30 -9.14
CA GLY A 129 13.47 26.09 -9.75
C GLY A 129 13.58 25.55 -11.18
N GLN A 130 13.20 24.29 -11.36
CA GLN A 130 12.96 23.74 -12.69
C GLN A 130 11.66 24.33 -13.26
N ALA A 131 11.67 24.65 -14.55
CA ALA A 131 10.45 25.05 -15.26
C ALA A 131 9.37 23.97 -15.11
N LEU A 132 8.17 24.41 -14.76
CA LEU A 132 7.05 23.48 -14.57
C LEU A 132 6.64 22.84 -15.90
N PRO A 133 6.38 21.52 -15.94
CA PRO A 133 5.83 20.90 -17.14
C PRO A 133 4.52 21.58 -17.54
N ALA A 134 4.34 21.82 -18.83
CA ALA A 134 3.06 22.28 -19.36
C ALA A 134 2.01 21.19 -19.12
N LEU A 135 0.86 21.60 -18.61
CA LEU A 135 -0.28 20.70 -18.41
C LEU A 135 -0.93 20.37 -19.75
N ARG A 136 -1.51 19.19 -19.84
CA ARG A 136 -2.41 18.83 -20.94
C ARG A 136 -3.85 19.23 -20.60
N ALA A 137 -4.68 19.39 -21.61
CA ALA A 137 -6.08 19.80 -21.45
C ALA A 137 -6.86 18.93 -20.45
N GLU A 138 -6.64 17.59 -20.45
CA GLU A 138 -7.28 16.69 -19.48
C GLU A 138 -6.79 16.90 -18.05
N GLN A 139 -5.52 17.22 -17.85
CA GLN A 139 -4.96 17.53 -16.54
C GLN A 139 -5.47 18.88 -16.03
N GLU A 140 -5.54 19.89 -16.92
CA GLU A 140 -6.14 21.20 -16.59
C GLU A 140 -7.60 21.07 -16.21
N ALA A 141 -8.36 20.31 -17.00
CA ALA A 141 -9.77 20.04 -16.70
C ALA A 141 -9.96 19.31 -15.35
N ALA A 142 -9.12 18.35 -15.04
CA ALA A 142 -9.16 17.65 -13.75
C ALA A 142 -8.85 18.59 -12.58
N LEU A 143 -7.83 19.42 -12.69
CA LEU A 143 -7.49 20.43 -11.68
C LEU A 143 -8.59 21.46 -11.51
N ALA A 144 -9.13 21.96 -12.61
CA ALA A 144 -10.24 22.92 -12.60
C ALA A 144 -11.48 22.34 -11.91
N ALA A 145 -11.84 21.08 -12.21
CA ALA A 145 -12.97 20.41 -11.56
C ALA A 145 -12.79 20.24 -10.05
N ILE A 146 -11.57 19.93 -9.59
CA ILE A 146 -11.25 19.80 -8.16
C ILE A 146 -11.33 21.17 -7.47
N HIS A 147 -10.80 22.22 -8.08
CA HIS A 147 -10.84 23.57 -7.52
C HIS A 147 -12.27 24.16 -7.52
N GLN A 148 -13.06 23.89 -8.55
CA GLN A 148 -14.45 24.35 -8.66
C GLN A 148 -15.39 23.68 -7.65
N ALA A 149 -15.05 22.50 -7.16
CA ALA A 149 -15.82 21.83 -6.11
C ALA A 149 -15.88 22.65 -4.81
N GLY A 150 -14.92 23.58 -4.62
CA GLY A 150 -14.89 24.48 -3.47
C GLY A 150 -14.49 23.80 -2.15
N PRO A 151 -14.68 24.50 -1.03
CA PRO A 151 -14.39 23.97 0.29
C PRO A 151 -15.40 22.88 0.67
N GLY A 152 -14.95 21.87 1.39
CA GLY A 152 -15.80 20.78 1.86
C GLY A 152 -15.24 19.39 1.49
N PHE A 153 -16.03 18.38 1.84
CA PHE A 153 -15.67 17.00 1.49
C PHE A 153 -16.08 16.70 0.05
N HIS A 154 -15.08 16.45 -0.77
CA HIS A 154 -15.24 16.00 -2.15
C HIS A 154 -14.33 14.81 -2.41
N SER A 155 -14.88 13.77 -3.00
CA SER A 155 -14.12 12.55 -3.35
C SER A 155 -14.00 12.45 -4.85
N PHE A 156 -12.77 12.39 -5.34
CA PHE A 156 -12.46 12.30 -6.76
C PHE A 156 -11.80 10.97 -7.07
N LEU A 157 -12.22 10.33 -8.16
CA LEU A 157 -11.53 9.21 -8.76
C LEU A 157 -10.78 9.70 -10.00
N LEU A 158 -9.46 9.87 -9.89
CA LEU A 158 -8.59 10.24 -11.00
C LEU A 158 -8.16 8.97 -11.76
N HIS A 159 -8.95 8.60 -12.76
CA HIS A 159 -8.66 7.48 -13.65
C HIS A 159 -7.76 7.96 -14.79
N GLY A 160 -6.53 7.49 -14.81
CA GLY A 160 -5.57 7.88 -15.86
C GLY A 160 -4.70 6.71 -16.30
N VAL A 161 -4.57 6.52 -17.62
CA VAL A 161 -3.69 5.49 -18.17
C VAL A 161 -2.27 5.61 -17.63
N THR A 162 -1.51 4.53 -17.65
CA THR A 162 -0.11 4.54 -17.23
C THR A 162 0.68 5.55 -18.04
N GLY A 163 1.39 6.46 -17.37
CA GLY A 163 2.11 7.55 -18.03
C GLY A 163 1.22 8.75 -18.43
N SER A 164 -0.04 8.86 -17.97
CA SER A 164 -0.90 10.03 -18.21
C SER A 164 -0.52 11.28 -17.42
N GLY A 165 0.46 11.17 -16.52
CA GLY A 165 0.90 12.30 -15.71
C GLY A 165 0.03 12.58 -14.48
N LYS A 166 -0.64 11.57 -13.90
CA LYS A 166 -1.36 11.70 -12.61
C LYS A 166 -0.54 12.41 -11.54
N THR A 167 0.76 12.09 -11.48
CA THR A 167 1.67 12.69 -10.50
C THR A 167 1.77 14.20 -10.63
N GLU A 168 1.73 14.78 -11.85
CA GLU A 168 1.74 16.23 -12.00
C GLU A 168 0.46 16.87 -11.46
N VAL A 169 -0.70 16.23 -11.64
CA VAL A 169 -1.96 16.66 -11.02
C VAL A 169 -1.83 16.66 -9.49
N TYR A 170 -1.24 15.60 -8.90
CA TYR A 170 -1.00 15.54 -7.45
C TYR A 170 -0.10 16.68 -6.97
N LEU A 171 1.00 16.94 -7.69
CA LEU A 171 1.95 18.01 -7.31
C LEU A 171 1.29 19.39 -7.35
N ARG A 172 0.44 19.68 -8.35
CA ARG A 172 -0.33 20.93 -8.41
C ARG A 172 -1.34 21.07 -7.27
N LEU A 173 -2.03 19.99 -6.90
CA LEU A 173 -2.95 19.99 -5.76
C LEU A 173 -2.22 20.18 -4.42
N ILE A 174 -1.06 19.54 -4.25
CA ILE A 174 -0.21 19.74 -3.08
C ILE A 174 0.22 21.20 -3.00
N GLU A 175 0.66 21.81 -4.12
CA GLU A 175 1.03 23.21 -4.19
C GLU A 175 -0.11 24.13 -3.72
N SER A 176 -1.33 23.90 -4.22
CA SER A 176 -2.53 24.67 -3.81
C SER A 176 -2.81 24.51 -2.31
N SER A 177 -2.68 23.30 -1.77
CA SER A 177 -2.85 23.03 -0.34
C SER A 177 -1.80 23.75 0.52
N LEU A 178 -0.55 23.76 0.07
CA LEU A 178 0.56 24.46 0.75
C LEU A 178 0.37 25.98 0.74
N LEU A 179 -0.07 26.56 -0.38
CA LEU A 179 -0.38 27.97 -0.49
C LEU A 179 -1.53 28.39 0.45
N ALA A 180 -2.49 27.49 0.68
CA ALA A 180 -3.56 27.68 1.67
C ALA A 180 -3.10 27.50 3.13
N GLY A 181 -1.80 27.31 3.37
CA GLY A 181 -1.26 27.07 4.71
C GLY A 181 -1.57 25.68 5.27
N LYS A 182 -1.97 24.71 4.44
CA LYS A 182 -2.37 23.37 4.88
C LYS A 182 -1.27 22.31 4.65
N GLN A 183 -1.43 21.16 5.33
CA GLN A 183 -0.60 19.97 5.13
C GLN A 183 -1.24 19.05 4.09
N ALA A 184 -0.42 18.30 3.36
CA ALA A 184 -0.86 17.29 2.41
C ALA A 184 -0.37 15.90 2.79
N LEU A 185 -1.25 14.90 2.68
CA LEU A 185 -0.95 13.48 2.86
C LEU A 185 -1.03 12.77 1.51
N LEU A 186 0.07 12.18 1.07
CA LEU A 186 0.14 11.35 -0.12
C LEU A 186 0.43 9.90 0.28
N LEU A 187 -0.56 9.04 0.09
CA LEU A 187 -0.46 7.60 0.33
C LEU A 187 -0.06 6.87 -0.95
N VAL A 188 0.93 6.00 -0.83
CA VAL A 188 1.43 5.16 -1.93
C VAL A 188 1.51 3.70 -1.49
N PRO A 189 1.35 2.72 -2.41
CA PRO A 189 1.17 1.31 -2.03
C PRO A 189 2.42 0.65 -1.46
N GLU A 190 3.59 0.86 -2.02
CA GLU A 190 4.79 0.11 -1.65
C GLU A 190 6.01 0.99 -1.42
N ILE A 191 6.88 0.49 -0.53
CA ILE A 191 8.11 1.17 -0.11
C ILE A 191 9.07 1.41 -1.28
N ASN A 192 9.10 0.50 -2.25
CA ASN A 192 10.03 0.58 -3.37
C ASN A 192 9.72 1.71 -4.37
N LEU A 193 8.47 2.19 -4.37
CA LEU A 193 8.06 3.33 -5.19
C LEU A 193 8.35 4.68 -4.53
N THR A 194 8.49 4.66 -3.22
CA THR A 194 8.66 5.85 -2.39
C THR A 194 9.91 6.69 -2.76
N PRO A 195 11.09 6.11 -3.05
CA PRO A 195 12.29 6.92 -3.33
C PRO A 195 12.19 7.79 -4.57
N GLN A 196 11.61 7.27 -5.65
CA GLN A 196 11.47 8.04 -6.90
C GLN A 196 10.42 9.13 -6.75
N LEU A 197 9.28 8.82 -6.15
CA LEU A 197 8.23 9.80 -5.91
C LEU A 197 8.67 10.82 -4.87
N GLU A 198 9.35 10.39 -3.80
CA GLU A 198 9.95 11.26 -2.80
C GLU A 198 10.93 12.25 -3.43
N ALA A 199 11.85 11.78 -4.28
CA ALA A 199 12.80 12.63 -5.00
C ALA A 199 12.08 13.64 -5.93
N ARG A 200 11.03 13.22 -6.62
CA ARG A 200 10.22 14.09 -7.49
C ARG A 200 9.47 15.15 -6.68
N VAL A 201 8.86 14.78 -5.55
CA VAL A 201 8.19 15.74 -4.66
C VAL A 201 9.21 16.71 -4.04
N ALA A 202 10.36 16.20 -3.56
CA ALA A 202 11.41 17.03 -2.98
C ALA A 202 12.01 18.02 -4.00
N ALA A 203 12.23 17.60 -5.24
CA ALA A 203 12.69 18.46 -6.31
C ALA A 203 11.67 19.54 -6.67
N ARG A 204 10.36 19.23 -6.59
CA ARG A 204 9.29 20.20 -6.83
C ARG A 204 9.16 21.23 -5.72
N PHE A 205 9.37 20.84 -4.47
CA PHE A 205 9.18 21.66 -3.28
C PHE A 205 10.44 21.74 -2.41
N PRO A 206 11.56 22.29 -2.93
CA PRO A 206 12.86 22.24 -2.26
C PRO A 206 12.90 22.98 -0.92
N SER A 207 12.05 23.99 -0.73
CA SER A 207 11.95 24.78 0.51
C SER A 207 10.91 24.25 1.50
N VAL A 208 10.17 23.18 1.14
CA VAL A 208 9.09 22.63 1.98
C VAL A 208 9.55 21.37 2.70
N ALA A 209 9.28 21.27 3.99
CA ALA A 209 9.63 20.09 4.76
C ALA A 209 8.74 18.90 4.35
N LEU A 210 9.34 17.92 3.69
CA LEU A 210 8.79 16.64 3.30
C LEU A 210 9.28 15.56 4.26
N VAL A 211 8.39 14.68 4.71
CA VAL A 211 8.76 13.48 5.47
C VAL A 211 8.11 12.23 4.86
N SER A 212 8.84 11.11 4.95
CA SER A 212 8.34 9.80 4.52
C SER A 212 8.05 8.91 5.72
N LEU A 213 6.95 8.12 5.65
CA LEU A 213 6.52 7.20 6.70
C LEU A 213 6.19 5.83 6.10
N HIS A 214 7.10 4.88 6.29
CA HIS A 214 6.98 3.50 5.78
C HIS A 214 7.72 2.49 6.65
N SER A 215 7.47 1.20 6.45
CA SER A 215 8.00 0.11 7.28
C SER A 215 9.52 -0.06 7.20
N GLY A 216 10.18 0.37 6.13
CA GLY A 216 11.64 0.30 5.95
C GLY A 216 12.44 1.40 6.63
N LEU A 217 11.79 2.37 7.27
CA LEU A 217 12.50 3.37 8.08
C LEU A 217 12.97 2.76 9.38
N GLY A 218 14.19 3.10 9.79
CA GLY A 218 14.65 2.87 11.15
C GLY A 218 13.77 3.61 12.17
N GLU A 219 13.61 3.06 13.36
CA GLU A 219 12.68 3.54 14.38
C GLU A 219 12.89 5.02 14.75
N ALA A 220 14.17 5.45 14.89
CA ALA A 220 14.50 6.84 15.19
C ALA A 220 14.08 7.82 14.07
N ALA A 221 14.21 7.40 12.80
CA ALA A 221 13.77 8.22 11.67
C ALA A 221 12.23 8.27 11.60
N ARG A 222 11.55 7.13 11.84
CA ARG A 222 10.10 7.06 11.89
C ARG A 222 9.54 7.96 12.97
N GLN A 223 10.13 7.94 14.17
CA GLN A 223 9.73 8.82 15.28
C GLN A 223 9.91 10.29 14.91
N ARG A 224 11.07 10.69 14.36
CA ARG A 224 11.32 12.07 13.94
C ARG A 224 10.30 12.55 12.91
N ASN A 225 10.06 11.75 11.88
CA ASN A 225 9.16 12.10 10.79
C ASN A 225 7.71 12.21 11.28
N TRP A 226 7.30 11.30 12.16
CA TRP A 226 5.99 11.32 12.77
C TRP A 226 5.79 12.55 13.66
N GLN A 227 6.80 12.91 14.47
CA GLN A 227 6.77 14.11 15.31
C GLN A 227 6.75 15.39 14.48
N ALA A 228 7.52 15.45 13.37
CA ALA A 228 7.50 16.59 12.47
C ALA A 228 6.12 16.77 11.81
N ALA A 229 5.40 15.69 11.53
CA ALA A 229 4.02 15.74 11.04
C ALA A 229 3.06 16.29 12.12
N LEU A 230 3.12 15.76 13.35
CA LEU A 230 2.29 16.18 14.48
C LEU A 230 2.49 17.66 14.84
N THR A 231 3.72 18.16 14.77
CA THR A 231 4.03 19.56 15.10
C THR A 231 3.73 20.54 13.95
N GLY A 232 3.26 20.04 12.79
CA GLY A 232 3.05 20.87 11.60
C GLY A 232 4.33 21.33 10.90
N THR A 233 5.51 20.93 11.41
CA THR A 233 6.81 21.24 10.77
C THR A 233 6.92 20.59 9.40
N ALA A 234 6.51 19.31 9.27
CA ALA A 234 6.37 18.66 7.98
C ALA A 234 5.05 19.10 7.32
N ARG A 235 5.16 19.66 6.13
CA ARG A 235 4.01 20.16 5.36
C ARG A 235 3.51 19.12 4.36
N ILE A 236 4.37 18.22 3.92
CA ILE A 236 4.05 17.11 3.03
C ILE A 236 4.44 15.81 3.74
N VAL A 237 3.49 14.88 3.83
CA VAL A 237 3.73 13.53 4.33
C VAL A 237 3.49 12.56 3.19
N LEU A 238 4.54 11.84 2.82
CA LEU A 238 4.50 10.73 1.90
C LEU A 238 4.55 9.43 2.69
N GLY A 239 3.64 8.50 2.45
CA GLY A 239 3.69 7.29 3.24
C GLY A 239 2.91 6.13 2.67
N THR A 240 3.13 4.97 3.29
CA THR A 240 2.41 3.75 2.97
C THR A 240 1.20 3.59 3.91
N ARG A 241 0.59 2.45 3.91
CA ARG A 241 -0.65 2.12 4.65
C ARG A 241 -0.78 2.73 6.05
N LEU A 242 0.26 2.62 6.89
CA LEU A 242 0.21 3.12 8.27
C LEU A 242 0.16 4.66 8.34
N ALA A 243 0.65 5.34 7.30
CA ALA A 243 0.65 6.80 7.25
C ALA A 243 -0.76 7.41 7.22
N ALA A 244 -1.81 6.63 6.92
CA ALA A 244 -3.19 7.07 7.03
C ALA A 244 -3.57 7.55 8.45
N PHE A 245 -2.86 7.06 9.47
CA PHE A 245 -3.03 7.46 10.87
C PHE A 245 -2.04 8.54 11.33
N THR A 246 -1.25 9.11 10.45
CA THR A 246 -0.32 10.17 10.85
C THR A 246 -1.09 11.39 11.36
N PRO A 247 -0.82 11.88 12.58
CA PRO A 247 -1.48 13.08 13.08
C PRO A 247 -1.00 14.31 12.30
N LEU A 248 -1.93 15.02 11.70
CA LEU A 248 -1.70 16.18 10.83
C LEU A 248 -2.69 17.28 11.23
N PRO A 249 -2.32 18.20 12.12
CA PRO A 249 -3.25 19.19 12.66
C PRO A 249 -3.80 20.17 11.61
N GLU A 250 -3.06 20.40 10.53
CA GLU A 250 -3.44 21.30 9.43
C GLU A 250 -3.69 20.53 8.12
N LEU A 251 -4.18 19.27 8.20
CA LEU A 251 -4.45 18.47 7.00
C LEU A 251 -5.51 19.12 6.13
N GLY A 252 -5.18 19.39 4.85
CA GLY A 252 -6.07 20.01 3.88
C GLY A 252 -6.29 19.22 2.60
N LEU A 253 -5.49 18.18 2.37
CA LEU A 253 -5.58 17.34 1.17
C LEU A 253 -5.10 15.93 1.47
N ILE A 254 -5.87 14.94 0.98
CA ILE A 254 -5.43 13.54 0.96
C ILE A 254 -5.39 13.05 -0.48
N ILE A 255 -4.29 12.40 -0.86
CA ILE A 255 -4.13 11.72 -2.15
C ILE A 255 -3.79 10.25 -1.86
N VAL A 256 -4.45 9.34 -2.56
CA VAL A 256 -4.16 7.90 -2.52
C VAL A 256 -3.80 7.48 -3.93
N ASP A 257 -2.51 7.30 -4.20
CA ASP A 257 -2.05 6.83 -5.50
C ASP A 257 -2.16 5.31 -5.58
N GLU A 258 -2.48 4.79 -6.78
CA GLU A 258 -2.74 3.37 -7.02
C GLU A 258 -3.74 2.78 -5.99
N GLU A 259 -4.90 3.44 -5.81
CA GLU A 259 -5.90 3.16 -4.76
C GLU A 259 -6.38 1.70 -4.72
N HIS A 260 -6.29 1.01 -5.87
CA HIS A 260 -6.66 -0.39 -6.04
C HIS A 260 -5.66 -1.37 -5.40
N ASP A 261 -4.45 -0.89 -5.00
CA ASP A 261 -3.39 -1.77 -4.55
C ASP A 261 -3.76 -2.51 -3.25
N PRO A 262 -3.66 -3.86 -3.23
CA PRO A 262 -4.01 -4.66 -2.07
C PRO A 262 -3.14 -4.39 -0.84
N SER A 263 -1.98 -3.72 -0.98
CA SER A 263 -1.13 -3.37 0.16
C SER A 263 -1.75 -2.33 1.09
N PHE A 264 -2.75 -1.59 0.64
CA PHE A 264 -3.54 -0.70 1.50
C PHE A 264 -4.42 -1.45 2.51
N LYS A 265 -4.66 -2.76 2.32
CA LYS A 265 -5.35 -3.61 3.28
C LYS A 265 -4.35 -4.28 4.23
N GLN A 266 -4.47 -4.00 5.53
CA GLN A 266 -3.70 -4.69 6.57
C GLN A 266 -4.17 -6.14 6.68
N GLN A 267 -3.21 -7.09 6.69
CA GLN A 267 -3.51 -8.51 6.75
C GLN A 267 -3.46 -9.09 8.18
N ASP A 268 -2.58 -8.51 9.02
CA ASP A 268 -2.32 -8.97 10.39
C ASP A 268 -2.71 -7.89 11.41
N GLY A 269 -3.07 -8.31 12.61
CA GLY A 269 -3.51 -7.41 13.68
C GLY A 269 -4.82 -6.69 13.34
N VAL A 270 -4.84 -5.38 13.44
CA VAL A 270 -6.01 -4.56 13.06
C VAL A 270 -6.13 -4.51 11.55
N ARG A 271 -7.10 -5.23 10.98
CA ARG A 271 -7.25 -5.46 9.53
C ARG A 271 -7.97 -4.32 8.80
N TYR A 272 -7.48 -3.10 8.94
CA TYR A 272 -8.04 -1.91 8.29
C TYR A 272 -7.66 -1.77 6.82
N SER A 273 -8.41 -0.96 6.09
CA SER A 273 -8.07 -0.45 4.75
C SER A 273 -7.65 1.01 4.86
N ALA A 274 -6.41 1.32 4.50
CA ALA A 274 -5.90 2.70 4.57
C ALA A 274 -6.61 3.62 3.59
N ARG A 275 -7.00 3.12 2.39
CA ARG A 275 -7.81 3.86 1.43
C ARG A 275 -9.14 4.27 2.05
N ASP A 276 -9.86 3.33 2.65
CA ASP A 276 -11.19 3.60 3.20
C ASP A 276 -11.13 4.51 4.43
N LEU A 277 -10.09 4.33 5.27
CA LEU A 277 -9.81 5.24 6.39
C LEU A 277 -9.45 6.65 5.90
N ALA A 278 -8.71 6.78 4.80
CA ALA A 278 -8.38 8.07 4.20
C ALA A 278 -9.65 8.80 3.70
N VAL A 279 -10.60 8.07 3.08
CA VAL A 279 -11.90 8.63 2.67
C VAL A 279 -12.72 9.07 3.89
N PHE A 280 -12.77 8.22 4.94
CA PHE A 280 -13.44 8.58 6.19
C PHE A 280 -12.84 9.84 6.82
N ARG A 281 -11.50 9.91 6.91
CA ARG A 281 -10.77 11.04 7.48
C ARG A 281 -11.00 12.32 6.68
N ALA A 282 -10.96 12.25 5.36
CA ALA A 282 -11.25 13.40 4.50
C ALA A 282 -12.67 13.92 4.72
N ARG A 283 -13.66 13.01 4.84
CA ARG A 283 -15.04 13.38 5.16
C ARG A 283 -15.17 14.05 6.52
N GLN A 284 -14.49 13.51 7.53
CA GLN A 284 -14.50 14.01 8.88
C GLN A 284 -13.94 15.44 9.00
N LEU A 285 -12.89 15.73 8.23
CA LEU A 285 -12.23 17.03 8.19
C LEU A 285 -12.87 17.99 7.18
N ALA A 286 -13.86 17.54 6.42
CA ALA A 286 -14.47 18.29 5.31
C ALA A 286 -13.42 18.81 4.31
N ILE A 287 -12.50 17.92 3.86
CA ILE A 287 -11.43 18.23 2.92
C ILE A 287 -11.53 17.34 1.66
N PRO A 288 -10.94 17.75 0.54
CA PRO A 288 -10.90 16.95 -0.68
C PRO A 288 -9.99 15.71 -0.53
N ILE A 289 -10.40 14.62 -1.19
CA ILE A 289 -9.58 13.43 -1.39
C ILE A 289 -9.55 13.02 -2.85
N VAL A 290 -8.36 12.67 -3.35
CA VAL A 290 -8.15 12.17 -4.70
C VAL A 290 -7.64 10.74 -4.64
N LEU A 291 -8.42 9.81 -5.23
CA LEU A 291 -8.06 8.42 -5.41
C LEU A 291 -7.56 8.24 -6.84
N GLY A 292 -6.27 7.99 -7.04
CA GLY A 292 -5.67 7.86 -8.36
C GLY A 292 -5.39 6.42 -8.73
N SER A 293 -5.69 6.04 -9.97
CA SER A 293 -5.40 4.72 -10.49
C SER A 293 -5.47 4.67 -12.02
N ALA A 294 -4.67 3.79 -12.62
CA ALA A 294 -4.86 3.39 -14.02
C ALA A 294 -5.91 2.27 -14.13
N THR A 295 -6.09 1.52 -13.07
CA THR A 295 -6.98 0.35 -12.98
C THR A 295 -7.76 0.41 -11.66
N PRO A 296 -8.73 1.32 -11.53
CA PRO A 296 -9.47 1.51 -10.29
C PRO A 296 -10.08 0.22 -9.76
N SER A 297 -10.14 0.09 -8.44
CA SER A 297 -10.87 -1.00 -7.81
C SER A 297 -12.34 -0.97 -8.22
N LEU A 298 -12.99 -2.13 -8.26
CA LEU A 298 -14.41 -2.22 -8.64
C LEU A 298 -15.31 -1.37 -7.73
N GLU A 299 -14.97 -1.25 -6.45
CA GLU A 299 -15.69 -0.40 -5.50
C GLU A 299 -15.56 1.08 -5.84
N SER A 300 -14.33 1.56 -6.11
CA SER A 300 -14.09 2.95 -6.46
C SER A 300 -14.72 3.29 -7.81
N TRP A 301 -14.63 2.36 -8.77
CA TRP A 301 -15.27 2.51 -10.07
C TRP A 301 -16.79 2.59 -9.96
N ALA A 302 -17.42 1.67 -9.21
CA ALA A 302 -18.85 1.69 -8.98
C ALA A 302 -19.31 2.98 -8.28
N ASN A 303 -18.55 3.45 -7.28
CA ASN A 303 -18.84 4.71 -6.60
C ASN A 303 -18.73 5.92 -7.54
N ALA A 304 -17.92 5.88 -8.57
CA ALA A 304 -17.74 6.97 -9.53
C ALA A 304 -18.72 6.90 -10.73
N THR A 305 -19.28 5.71 -11.04
CA THR A 305 -20.09 5.48 -12.26
C THR A 305 -21.53 5.05 -11.98
N ALA A 306 -22.01 5.13 -10.76
CA ALA A 306 -23.36 4.69 -10.36
C ALA A 306 -24.53 5.46 -11.01
N GLY A 307 -24.22 6.51 -11.78
CA GLY A 307 -25.19 7.36 -12.49
C GLY A 307 -25.46 8.68 -11.78
N VAL A 308 -26.19 9.57 -12.46
CA VAL A 308 -26.48 10.93 -12.01
C VAL A 308 -27.19 10.89 -10.66
N GLY A 309 -26.66 11.63 -9.67
CA GLY A 309 -27.20 11.73 -8.32
C GLY A 309 -26.96 10.50 -7.41
N ARG A 310 -26.35 9.44 -7.92
CA ARG A 310 -25.99 8.23 -7.16
C ARG A 310 -24.50 8.04 -6.99
N SER A 311 -23.68 8.68 -7.85
CA SER A 311 -22.21 8.62 -7.75
C SER A 311 -21.74 9.33 -6.49
N ARG A 312 -20.93 8.63 -5.69
CA ARG A 312 -20.30 9.16 -4.47
C ARG A 312 -18.97 9.82 -4.75
N TYR A 313 -18.33 9.45 -5.87
CA TYR A 313 -17.07 10.00 -6.33
C TYR A 313 -17.28 10.72 -7.67
N GLN A 314 -16.58 11.81 -7.87
CA GLN A 314 -16.51 12.46 -9.17
C GLN A 314 -15.42 11.82 -10.01
N LEU A 315 -15.77 11.30 -11.18
CA LEU A 315 -14.81 10.68 -12.10
C LEU A 315 -14.08 11.77 -12.89
N LEU A 316 -12.75 11.74 -12.83
CA LEU A 316 -11.83 12.55 -13.62
C LEU A 316 -10.99 11.62 -14.48
N SER A 317 -10.93 11.85 -15.79
CA SER A 317 -10.28 10.92 -16.74
C SER A 317 -9.09 11.57 -17.43
N LEU A 318 -7.95 10.86 -17.43
CA LEU A 318 -6.74 11.19 -18.19
C LEU A 318 -6.48 10.03 -19.16
N ARG A 319 -6.99 10.13 -20.39
CA ARG A 319 -6.96 9.05 -21.38
C ARG A 319 -5.69 9.01 -22.19
N GLU A 320 -4.99 10.14 -22.28
CA GLU A 320 -3.77 10.29 -23.07
C GLU A 320 -2.51 10.17 -22.21
N ARG A 321 -1.44 9.64 -22.79
CA ARG A 321 -0.12 9.67 -22.16
C ARG A 321 0.44 11.09 -22.14
N ALA A 322 1.14 11.46 -21.06
CA ALA A 322 1.74 12.79 -20.90
C ALA A 322 2.85 13.08 -21.93
N VAL A 323 3.56 12.07 -22.41
CA VAL A 323 4.60 12.22 -23.44
C VAL A 323 3.95 12.23 -24.82
N ALA A 324 4.22 13.26 -25.61
CA ALA A 324 3.70 13.39 -26.96
C ALA A 324 4.20 12.23 -27.86
N GLY A 325 3.28 11.64 -28.64
CA GLY A 325 3.59 10.51 -29.52
C GLY A 325 3.76 9.16 -28.84
N ALA A 326 3.73 9.07 -27.52
CA ALA A 326 3.77 7.79 -26.82
C ALA A 326 2.51 6.97 -27.10
N ARG A 327 2.70 5.76 -27.64
CA ARG A 327 1.62 4.82 -27.95
C ARG A 327 1.48 3.77 -26.85
N LEU A 328 0.28 3.21 -26.71
CA LEU A 328 0.08 2.03 -25.88
C LEU A 328 0.80 0.82 -26.51
N PRO A 329 1.32 -0.11 -25.71
CA PRO A 329 1.95 -1.30 -26.23
C PRO A 329 0.95 -2.17 -27.00
N LEU A 330 1.43 -2.84 -28.04
CA LEU A 330 0.65 -3.86 -28.74
C LEU A 330 0.53 -5.10 -27.83
N VAL A 331 -0.69 -5.48 -27.49
CA VAL A 331 -0.96 -6.69 -26.71
C VAL A 331 -1.27 -7.86 -27.65
N ARG A 332 -0.42 -8.89 -27.60
CA ARG A 332 -0.62 -10.14 -28.35
C ARG A 332 -0.95 -11.28 -27.38
N ARG A 333 -2.12 -11.89 -27.56
CA ARG A 333 -2.51 -13.10 -26.84
C ARG A 333 -2.03 -14.33 -27.60
N ILE A 334 -1.43 -15.29 -26.89
CA ILE A 334 -0.93 -16.55 -27.46
C ILE A 334 -1.77 -17.68 -26.85
N ASP A 335 -2.46 -18.44 -27.69
CA ASP A 335 -3.18 -19.65 -27.27
C ASP A 335 -2.19 -20.81 -27.09
N THR A 336 -1.89 -21.12 -25.84
CA THR A 336 -0.92 -22.18 -25.48
C THR A 336 -1.41 -23.61 -25.76
N ARG A 337 -2.66 -23.78 -26.23
CA ARG A 337 -3.17 -25.06 -26.73
C ARG A 337 -2.66 -25.31 -28.17
N LEU A 338 -2.51 -24.24 -28.94
CA LEU A 338 -2.02 -24.26 -30.32
C LEU A 338 -0.50 -24.10 -30.41
N ASP A 339 0.05 -23.15 -29.66
CA ASP A 339 1.49 -22.93 -29.49
C ASP A 339 1.91 -23.45 -28.12
N ARG A 340 2.26 -24.74 -28.03
CA ARG A 340 2.59 -25.42 -26.79
C ARG A 340 3.81 -24.78 -26.13
N ALA A 341 3.64 -24.35 -24.91
CA ALA A 341 4.70 -23.73 -24.13
C ALA A 341 5.65 -24.81 -23.58
N GLU A 342 6.86 -24.89 -24.11
CA GLU A 342 7.95 -25.69 -23.55
C GLU A 342 8.62 -24.92 -22.43
N ASN A 343 8.67 -25.51 -21.24
CA ASN A 343 9.22 -24.88 -20.04
C ASN A 343 8.60 -23.50 -19.71
N GLY A 344 7.36 -23.23 -20.14
CA GLY A 344 6.64 -21.98 -19.92
C GLY A 344 6.81 -20.93 -21.02
N LEU A 345 7.62 -21.21 -22.05
CA LEU A 345 7.90 -20.33 -23.19
C LEU A 345 7.27 -20.88 -24.46
N SER A 346 6.31 -20.17 -25.05
CA SER A 346 5.76 -20.51 -26.35
C SER A 346 6.75 -20.20 -27.49
N ALA A 347 6.59 -20.81 -28.66
CA ALA A 347 7.45 -20.55 -29.82
C ALA A 347 7.39 -19.06 -30.23
N ALA A 348 6.18 -18.47 -30.24
CA ALA A 348 6.00 -17.05 -30.53
C ALA A 348 6.73 -16.12 -29.51
N LEU A 349 6.73 -16.46 -28.23
CA LEU A 349 7.46 -15.68 -27.22
C LEU A 349 8.96 -15.83 -27.38
N ARG A 350 9.46 -17.05 -27.65
CA ARG A 350 10.89 -17.30 -27.94
C ARG A 350 11.38 -16.50 -29.14
N ALA A 351 10.60 -16.47 -30.23
CA ALA A 351 10.93 -15.67 -31.40
C ALA A 351 10.96 -14.16 -31.11
N ALA A 352 10.01 -13.65 -30.32
CA ALA A 352 10.01 -12.25 -29.92
C ALA A 352 11.21 -11.89 -29.02
N LEU A 353 11.62 -12.76 -28.11
CA LEU A 353 12.83 -12.59 -27.29
C LEU A 353 14.09 -12.55 -28.14
N ALA A 354 14.25 -13.49 -29.09
CA ALA A 354 15.37 -13.52 -30.01
C ALA A 354 15.48 -12.21 -30.80
N GLN A 355 14.38 -11.74 -31.36
CA GLN A 355 14.33 -10.48 -32.10
C GLN A 355 14.75 -9.28 -31.24
N ARG A 356 14.33 -9.19 -29.98
CA ARG A 356 14.73 -8.08 -29.08
C ARG A 356 16.22 -8.15 -28.73
N LEU A 357 16.75 -9.35 -28.53
CA LEU A 357 18.18 -9.58 -28.29
C LEU A 357 19.03 -9.11 -29.49
N GLU A 358 18.62 -9.45 -30.72
CA GLU A 358 19.27 -8.98 -31.95
C GLU A 358 19.27 -7.45 -32.08
N CYS A 359 18.17 -6.80 -31.66
CA CYS A 359 18.06 -5.34 -31.64
C CYS A 359 18.83 -4.68 -30.48
N GLY A 360 19.42 -5.43 -29.56
CA GLY A 360 20.06 -4.91 -28.34
C GLY A 360 19.07 -4.29 -27.34
N GLU A 361 17.81 -4.67 -27.39
CA GLU A 361 16.73 -4.22 -26.53
C GLU A 361 16.54 -5.16 -25.34
N GLN A 362 15.88 -4.66 -24.29
CA GLN A 362 15.61 -5.45 -23.09
C GLN A 362 14.20 -6.08 -23.13
N SER A 363 14.10 -7.26 -22.55
CA SER A 363 12.84 -7.98 -22.40
C SER A 363 12.55 -8.29 -20.93
N LEU A 364 11.28 -8.20 -20.51
CA LEU A 364 10.82 -8.63 -19.18
C LEU A 364 9.93 -9.86 -19.31
N LEU A 365 10.30 -10.93 -18.63
CA LEU A 365 9.43 -12.08 -18.43
C LEU A 365 8.79 -11.99 -17.04
N PHE A 366 7.51 -11.73 -17.04
CA PHE A 366 6.72 -11.52 -15.84
C PHE A 366 6.04 -12.82 -15.40
N LEU A 367 6.31 -13.23 -14.14
CA LEU A 367 5.65 -14.34 -13.50
C LEU A 367 4.71 -13.82 -12.40
N ASN A 368 3.43 -14.11 -12.52
CA ASN A 368 2.47 -13.75 -11.49
C ASN A 368 2.55 -14.71 -10.30
N ARG A 369 3.43 -14.43 -9.31
CA ARG A 369 3.76 -15.35 -8.20
C ARG A 369 3.09 -15.03 -6.85
N ARG A 370 2.33 -13.94 -6.69
CA ARG A 370 1.68 -13.67 -5.40
C ARG A 370 0.48 -14.59 -5.16
N GLY A 371 0.56 -15.41 -4.11
CA GLY A 371 -0.49 -16.34 -3.70
C GLY A 371 -0.51 -17.64 -4.48
N TYR A 372 0.61 -17.96 -5.17
CA TYR A 372 0.71 -19.19 -5.92
C TYR A 372 0.85 -20.39 -4.99
N ALA A 373 -0.27 -20.99 -4.75
CA ALA A 373 -0.36 -22.33 -4.24
C ALA A 373 -0.50 -23.26 -5.45
N PRO A 374 0.34 -24.27 -5.65
CA PRO A 374 0.31 -25.09 -6.84
C PRO A 374 -1.03 -25.84 -6.92
N VAL A 375 -1.82 -25.52 -7.95
CA VAL A 375 -3.07 -26.22 -8.29
C VAL A 375 -2.70 -27.36 -9.23
N VAL A 376 -3.23 -28.55 -8.98
CA VAL A 376 -3.02 -29.68 -9.87
C VAL A 376 -4.02 -29.62 -11.02
N GLY A 377 -3.54 -29.83 -12.24
CA GLY A 377 -4.40 -29.85 -13.42
C GLY A 377 -3.96 -30.85 -14.47
N CYS A 378 -4.86 -31.10 -15.41
CA CYS A 378 -4.67 -32.03 -16.51
C CYS A 378 -4.34 -31.26 -17.81
N PRO A 379 -3.15 -31.47 -18.42
CA PRO A 379 -2.80 -30.81 -19.65
C PRO A 379 -3.59 -31.30 -20.88
N ALA A 380 -4.25 -32.47 -20.76
CA ALA A 380 -4.98 -33.07 -21.88
C ALA A 380 -6.40 -32.51 -22.02
N CYS A 381 -7.13 -32.29 -20.89
CA CYS A 381 -8.53 -31.86 -20.95
C CYS A 381 -8.80 -30.52 -20.25
N GLY A 382 -7.77 -29.90 -19.64
CA GLY A 382 -7.91 -28.63 -18.92
C GLY A 382 -8.54 -28.74 -17.52
N TRP A 383 -8.82 -29.95 -17.02
CA TRP A 383 -9.34 -30.13 -15.66
C TRP A 383 -8.37 -29.53 -14.63
N THR A 384 -8.93 -28.92 -13.60
CA THR A 384 -8.17 -28.38 -12.44
C THR A 384 -8.78 -28.88 -11.12
N SER A 385 -7.93 -29.02 -10.08
CA SER A 385 -8.36 -29.50 -8.76
C SER A 385 -9.25 -28.48 -8.04
N GLY A 386 -10.55 -28.42 -8.41
CA GLY A 386 -11.55 -27.62 -7.72
C GLY A 386 -11.93 -28.20 -6.37
N CYS A 387 -12.32 -27.34 -5.42
CA CYS A 387 -12.86 -27.79 -4.15
C CYS A 387 -14.32 -28.23 -4.31
N PRO A 388 -14.71 -29.44 -3.84
CA PRO A 388 -16.10 -29.88 -3.94
C PRO A 388 -17.03 -29.18 -2.94
N ARG A 389 -16.49 -28.46 -1.95
CA ARG A 389 -17.27 -27.81 -0.88
C ARG A 389 -17.42 -26.28 -1.06
N CYS A 390 -16.61 -25.66 -1.91
CA CYS A 390 -16.68 -24.21 -2.17
C CYS A 390 -16.08 -23.89 -3.55
N ALA A 391 -16.20 -22.65 -4.01
CA ALA A 391 -15.73 -22.20 -5.32
C ALA A 391 -14.20 -22.03 -5.44
N ALA A 392 -13.42 -22.37 -4.40
CA ALA A 392 -11.96 -22.25 -4.43
C ALA A 392 -11.29 -23.47 -5.06
N HIS A 393 -10.03 -23.34 -5.46
CA HIS A 393 -9.21 -24.47 -5.91
C HIS A 393 -8.47 -25.13 -4.74
N LEU A 394 -8.17 -26.42 -4.90
CA LEU A 394 -7.35 -27.18 -3.97
C LEU A 394 -5.88 -26.96 -4.27
N VAL A 395 -5.11 -26.72 -3.22
CA VAL A 395 -3.68 -26.43 -3.23
C VAL A 395 -2.90 -27.69 -2.96
N LEU A 396 -1.86 -27.96 -3.76
CA LEU A 396 -0.95 -29.08 -3.57
C LEU A 396 0.04 -28.78 -2.44
N HIS A 397 0.00 -29.59 -1.37
CA HIS A 397 0.97 -29.64 -0.30
C HIS A 397 1.95 -30.79 -0.56
N LEU A 398 3.12 -30.47 -1.11
CA LEU A 398 4.11 -31.48 -1.50
C LEU A 398 4.61 -32.32 -0.32
N ARG A 399 4.78 -31.74 0.87
CA ARG A 399 5.22 -32.45 2.08
C ARG A 399 4.20 -33.50 2.51
N ASP A 400 2.92 -33.11 2.49
CA ASP A 400 1.81 -33.96 2.97
C ASP A 400 1.23 -34.83 1.84
N ARG A 401 1.67 -34.66 0.60
CA ARG A 401 1.12 -35.29 -0.61
C ARG A 401 -0.40 -35.20 -0.71
N CYS A 402 -0.96 -34.07 -0.31
CA CYS A 402 -2.39 -33.83 -0.33
C CYS A 402 -2.76 -32.52 -1.04
N LEU A 403 -4.00 -32.47 -1.49
CA LEU A 403 -4.66 -31.28 -1.99
C LEU A 403 -5.51 -30.71 -0.86
N ARG A 404 -5.32 -29.45 -0.48
CA ARG A 404 -6.07 -28.80 0.61
C ARG A 404 -6.70 -27.50 0.14
N CYS A 405 -7.95 -27.28 0.51
CA CYS A 405 -8.62 -26.00 0.32
C CYS A 405 -8.25 -25.04 1.46
N HIS A 406 -7.65 -23.90 1.12
CA HIS A 406 -7.30 -22.88 2.11
C HIS A 406 -8.50 -22.02 2.53
N HIS A 407 -9.66 -22.17 1.86
CA HIS A 407 -10.88 -21.45 2.21
C HIS A 407 -11.74 -22.22 3.21
N CYS A 408 -12.05 -23.50 2.93
CA CYS A 408 -12.96 -24.28 3.77
C CYS A 408 -12.28 -25.43 4.54
N GLY A 409 -10.95 -25.60 4.41
CA GLY A 409 -10.18 -26.64 5.10
C GLY A 409 -10.31 -28.05 4.51
N PHE A 410 -11.12 -28.28 3.46
CA PHE A 410 -11.26 -29.59 2.82
C PHE A 410 -9.89 -30.10 2.32
N ALA A 411 -9.58 -31.35 2.58
CA ALA A 411 -8.35 -31.99 2.13
C ALA A 411 -8.64 -33.36 1.52
N VAL A 412 -7.86 -33.72 0.48
CA VAL A 412 -7.96 -35.00 -0.23
C VAL A 412 -6.57 -35.38 -0.75
N PRO A 413 -6.24 -36.70 -0.86
CA PRO A 413 -5.02 -37.14 -1.51
C PRO A 413 -4.92 -36.66 -2.96
N VAL A 414 -3.69 -36.51 -3.47
CA VAL A 414 -3.48 -36.18 -4.89
C VAL A 414 -3.98 -37.32 -5.76
N ALA A 415 -4.85 -36.98 -6.72
CA ALA A 415 -5.39 -37.96 -7.66
C ALA A 415 -4.26 -38.59 -8.50
N LYS A 416 -4.31 -39.90 -8.70
CA LYS A 416 -3.34 -40.64 -9.54
C LYS A 416 -3.59 -40.44 -11.04
N ALA A 417 -4.82 -40.10 -11.40
CA ALA A 417 -5.24 -39.83 -12.77
C ALA A 417 -6.29 -38.71 -12.79
N CYS A 418 -6.45 -38.06 -13.92
CA CYS A 418 -7.45 -37.02 -14.12
C CYS A 418 -8.86 -37.59 -13.93
N PRO A 419 -9.69 -37.03 -13.05
CA PRO A 419 -11.06 -37.49 -12.84
C PRO A 419 -11.96 -37.33 -14.06
N THR A 420 -11.59 -36.45 -15.00
CA THR A 420 -12.39 -36.14 -16.20
C THR A 420 -12.03 -37.01 -17.41
N CYS A 421 -10.73 -37.24 -17.67
CA CYS A 421 -10.29 -37.92 -18.88
C CYS A 421 -9.35 -39.11 -18.65
N GLY A 422 -9.04 -39.46 -17.39
CA GLY A 422 -8.18 -40.60 -17.05
C GLY A 422 -6.67 -40.40 -17.29
N ASN A 423 -6.23 -39.23 -17.79
CA ASN A 423 -4.83 -38.95 -18.01
C ASN A 423 -4.04 -39.01 -16.71
N GLN A 424 -2.96 -39.82 -16.69
CA GLN A 424 -2.11 -40.00 -15.52
C GLN A 424 -1.04 -38.88 -15.37
N ASN A 425 -0.80 -38.11 -16.44
CA ASN A 425 0.16 -37.01 -16.41
C ASN A 425 -0.50 -35.73 -15.88
N LEU A 426 -0.74 -35.70 -14.57
CA LEU A 426 -1.20 -34.48 -13.88
C LEU A 426 -0.01 -33.60 -13.56
N ILE A 427 -0.13 -32.31 -13.83
CA ILE A 427 0.91 -31.32 -13.58
C ILE A 427 0.46 -30.35 -12.49
N ALA A 428 1.41 -29.95 -11.65
CA ALA A 428 1.22 -28.82 -10.77
C ALA A 428 1.50 -27.53 -11.56
N PHE A 429 0.50 -26.68 -11.72
CA PHE A 429 0.70 -25.37 -12.31
C PHE A 429 1.52 -24.51 -11.35
N GLY A 430 2.66 -23.97 -11.82
CA GLY A 430 3.55 -23.10 -11.07
C GLY A 430 4.99 -23.51 -11.06
N ARG A 431 5.74 -22.82 -11.88
CA ARG A 431 7.18 -22.98 -11.94
C ARG A 431 7.86 -21.74 -11.36
N GLY A 432 8.89 -21.91 -10.55
CA GLY A 432 9.61 -20.79 -9.94
C GLY A 432 10.45 -20.02 -10.95
N THR A 433 10.80 -18.77 -10.62
CA THR A 433 11.71 -17.89 -11.37
C THR A 433 13.06 -18.56 -11.68
N GLN A 434 13.58 -19.38 -10.76
CA GLN A 434 14.86 -20.12 -10.93
C GLN A 434 14.84 -21.09 -12.12
N ARG A 435 13.73 -21.82 -12.30
CA ARG A 435 13.64 -22.76 -13.43
C ARG A 435 13.53 -22.04 -14.77
N LEU A 436 12.82 -20.89 -14.79
CA LEU A 436 12.74 -20.07 -15.99
C LEU A 436 14.10 -19.47 -16.35
N GLU A 437 14.84 -18.98 -15.37
CA GLU A 437 16.21 -18.48 -15.52
C GLU A 437 17.13 -19.55 -16.13
N ALA A 438 17.12 -20.78 -15.60
CA ALA A 438 17.89 -21.91 -16.14
C ALA A 438 17.49 -22.23 -17.58
N THR A 439 16.18 -22.28 -17.88
CA THR A 439 15.68 -22.53 -19.25
C THR A 439 16.12 -21.45 -20.23
N LEU A 440 16.08 -20.17 -19.81
CA LEU A 440 16.54 -19.06 -20.65
C LEU A 440 18.03 -19.10 -20.92
N ALA A 441 18.85 -19.49 -19.95
CA ALA A 441 20.29 -19.67 -20.13
C ALA A 441 20.61 -20.81 -21.12
N GLU A 442 19.79 -21.86 -21.16
CA GLU A 442 19.93 -22.95 -22.15
C GLU A 442 19.52 -22.50 -23.56
N ILE A 443 18.40 -21.76 -23.69
CA ILE A 443 17.88 -21.32 -25.02
C ILE A 443 18.68 -20.15 -25.58
N PHE A 444 19.10 -19.23 -24.72
CA PHE A 444 19.82 -18.00 -25.07
C PHE A 444 21.13 -17.87 -24.30
N PRO A 445 22.14 -18.73 -24.58
CA PRO A 445 23.38 -18.78 -23.79
C PRO A 445 24.21 -17.50 -23.84
N GLN A 446 23.97 -16.63 -24.82
CA GLN A 446 24.63 -15.33 -24.96
C GLN A 446 23.91 -14.20 -24.23
N ALA A 447 22.66 -14.41 -23.77
CA ALA A 447 21.86 -13.40 -23.11
C ALA A 447 22.22 -13.28 -21.64
N ARG A 448 22.32 -12.06 -21.16
CA ARG A 448 22.52 -11.77 -19.73
C ARG A 448 21.14 -11.77 -19.05
N VAL A 449 20.79 -12.92 -18.46
CA VAL A 449 19.54 -13.09 -17.73
C VAL A 449 19.70 -12.56 -16.32
N LEU A 450 18.81 -11.67 -15.89
CA LEU A 450 18.80 -11.08 -14.55
C LEU A 450 17.49 -11.40 -13.83
N ARG A 451 17.58 -12.13 -12.73
CA ARG A 451 16.42 -12.41 -11.88
C ARG A 451 16.18 -11.29 -10.87
N VAL A 452 14.93 -10.83 -10.79
CA VAL A 452 14.46 -9.81 -9.87
C VAL A 452 13.28 -10.34 -9.07
N ASP A 453 13.57 -10.75 -7.87
CA ASP A 453 12.56 -11.24 -6.93
C ASP A 453 12.81 -10.66 -5.51
N ARG A 454 11.98 -11.05 -4.54
CA ARG A 454 12.05 -10.54 -3.18
C ARG A 454 13.38 -10.89 -2.49
N ASP A 455 14.00 -11.99 -2.88
CA ASP A 455 15.25 -12.44 -2.28
C ASP A 455 16.45 -11.66 -2.84
N SER A 456 16.40 -11.30 -4.14
CA SER A 456 17.46 -10.53 -4.82
C SER A 456 17.37 -9.01 -4.54
N ALA A 457 16.23 -8.52 -4.06
CA ALA A 457 15.96 -7.08 -3.82
C ALA A 457 15.25 -6.86 -2.48
N SER A 458 15.72 -7.50 -1.42
CA SER A 458 15.11 -7.42 -0.08
C SER A 458 15.36 -6.11 0.63
N THR A 459 16.41 -5.36 0.26
CA THR A 459 16.77 -4.07 0.83
C THR A 459 16.78 -2.97 -0.24
N ARG A 460 16.58 -1.72 0.19
CA ARG A 460 16.65 -0.54 -0.68
C ARG A 460 17.96 -0.47 -1.46
N ARG A 461 19.09 -0.71 -0.80
CA ARG A 461 20.42 -0.69 -1.43
C ARG A 461 20.57 -1.75 -2.51
N GLN A 462 20.07 -2.96 -2.27
CA GLN A 462 20.07 -4.04 -3.26
C GLN A 462 19.21 -3.67 -4.48
N TRP A 463 18.03 -3.08 -4.23
CA TRP A 463 17.18 -2.60 -5.31
C TRP A 463 17.86 -1.50 -6.14
N GLU A 464 18.43 -0.47 -5.51
CA GLU A 464 19.14 0.61 -6.19
C GLU A 464 20.32 0.09 -7.05
N ALA A 465 21.08 -0.87 -6.53
CA ALA A 465 22.15 -1.52 -7.29
C ALA A 465 21.61 -2.33 -8.49
N LEU A 466 20.47 -3.00 -8.31
CA LEU A 466 19.84 -3.79 -9.36
C LEU A 466 19.27 -2.89 -10.47
N ALA A 467 18.58 -1.82 -10.10
CA ALA A 467 18.04 -0.83 -11.03
C ALA A 467 19.16 -0.18 -11.86
N ALA A 468 20.27 0.20 -11.22
CA ALA A 468 21.44 0.76 -11.91
C ALA A 468 22.05 -0.23 -12.94
N ARG A 469 22.04 -1.54 -12.65
CA ARG A 469 22.48 -2.57 -13.60
C ARG A 469 21.54 -2.69 -14.79
N ILE A 470 20.24 -2.59 -14.57
CA ILE A 470 19.23 -2.64 -15.64
C ILE A 470 19.37 -1.40 -16.54
N ASP A 471 19.40 -0.21 -15.96
CA ASP A 471 19.54 1.05 -16.68
C ASP A 471 20.88 1.14 -17.42
N GLY A 472 21.96 0.63 -16.83
CA GLY A 472 23.28 0.53 -17.43
C GLY A 472 23.39 -0.53 -18.53
N GLY A 473 22.29 -1.21 -18.91
CA GLY A 473 22.27 -2.19 -19.98
C GLY A 473 23.05 -3.45 -19.68
N GLN A 474 23.21 -3.82 -18.39
CA GLN A 474 23.93 -5.04 -17.97
C GLN A 474 23.03 -6.28 -17.92
N ALA A 475 21.79 -6.17 -18.37
CA ALA A 475 20.85 -7.27 -18.49
C ALA A 475 20.09 -7.15 -19.81
N ASP A 476 19.84 -8.29 -20.47
CA ASP A 476 19.11 -8.38 -21.72
C ASP A 476 17.70 -8.95 -21.47
N ILE A 477 17.59 -9.95 -20.60
CA ILE A 477 16.30 -10.54 -20.22
C ILE A 477 16.14 -10.44 -18.70
N LEU A 478 15.10 -9.74 -18.29
CA LEU A 478 14.68 -9.63 -16.90
C LEU A 478 13.66 -10.73 -16.60
N VAL A 479 13.85 -11.48 -15.52
CA VAL A 479 12.86 -12.46 -15.04
C VAL A 479 12.38 -11.99 -13.68
N GLY A 480 11.11 -11.65 -13.56
CA GLY A 480 10.64 -11.09 -12.31
C GLY A 480 9.18 -11.29 -11.99
N THR A 481 8.83 -10.83 -10.81
CA THR A 481 7.46 -10.81 -10.29
C THR A 481 6.96 -9.37 -10.17
N GLN A 482 5.89 -9.12 -9.44
CA GLN A 482 5.23 -7.82 -9.28
C GLN A 482 6.15 -6.64 -8.91
N MET A 483 7.36 -6.88 -8.41
CA MET A 483 8.31 -5.81 -8.09
C MET A 483 8.75 -5.00 -9.31
N LEU A 484 8.89 -5.65 -10.48
CA LEU A 484 9.27 -4.98 -11.73
C LEU A 484 8.08 -4.32 -12.46
N ALA A 485 6.84 -4.72 -12.12
CA ALA A 485 5.66 -4.23 -12.82
C ALA A 485 5.21 -2.83 -12.35
N LYS A 486 5.83 -2.26 -11.29
CA LYS A 486 5.33 -1.03 -10.68
C LYS A 486 6.41 0.03 -10.54
N GLY A 487 6.12 1.22 -11.08
CA GLY A 487 6.82 2.46 -10.80
C GLY A 487 8.22 2.60 -11.38
N HIS A 488 8.63 1.72 -12.29
CA HIS A 488 9.93 1.79 -12.95
C HIS A 488 9.76 2.07 -14.44
N ASP A 489 10.59 2.95 -14.96
CA ASP A 489 10.67 3.30 -16.37
C ASP A 489 12.04 2.87 -16.89
N PHE A 490 12.09 1.72 -17.57
CA PHE A 490 13.30 1.18 -18.17
C PHE A 490 13.30 1.51 -19.67
N ALA A 491 14.09 2.49 -20.06
CA ALA A 491 14.09 3.06 -21.42
C ALA A 491 14.36 2.06 -22.53
N ARG A 492 15.05 0.94 -22.24
CA ARG A 492 15.40 -0.11 -23.23
C ARG A 492 14.42 -1.30 -23.22
N LEU A 493 13.44 -1.32 -22.32
CA LEU A 493 12.47 -2.40 -22.19
C LEU A 493 11.36 -2.25 -23.23
N THR A 494 11.37 -3.10 -24.24
CA THR A 494 10.44 -3.05 -25.37
C THR A 494 9.52 -4.27 -25.49
N LEU A 495 9.80 -5.34 -24.74
CA LEU A 495 8.97 -6.55 -24.69
C LEU A 495 8.65 -6.94 -23.24
N VAL A 496 7.36 -7.18 -22.97
CA VAL A 496 6.90 -7.78 -21.73
C VAL A 496 6.17 -9.10 -22.05
N GLY A 497 6.75 -10.21 -21.65
CA GLY A 497 6.15 -11.54 -21.76
C GLY A 497 5.48 -11.94 -20.43
N VAL A 498 4.16 -12.08 -20.40
CA VAL A 498 3.43 -12.56 -19.21
C VAL A 498 3.26 -14.07 -19.31
N ILE A 499 3.88 -14.80 -18.39
CA ILE A 499 3.92 -16.26 -18.40
C ILE A 499 2.78 -16.83 -17.57
N ALA A 500 1.99 -17.73 -18.18
CA ALA A 500 0.85 -18.42 -17.55
C ALA A 500 -0.05 -17.48 -16.71
N PRO A 501 -0.57 -16.38 -17.30
CA PRO A 501 -1.40 -15.42 -16.57
C PRO A 501 -2.64 -16.07 -15.96
N ASP A 502 -3.23 -17.07 -16.63
CA ASP A 502 -4.42 -17.80 -16.18
C ASP A 502 -4.22 -18.49 -14.81
N ALA A 503 -2.97 -18.83 -14.47
CA ALA A 503 -2.65 -19.41 -13.17
C ALA A 503 -3.07 -18.51 -11.99
N ALA A 504 -3.14 -17.21 -12.19
CA ALA A 504 -3.60 -16.26 -11.19
C ALA A 504 -5.11 -16.41 -10.89
N LEU A 505 -5.91 -16.83 -11.87
CA LEU A 505 -7.35 -17.01 -11.71
C LEU A 505 -7.69 -18.18 -10.76
N PHE A 506 -6.74 -19.10 -10.56
CA PHE A 506 -6.89 -20.25 -9.67
C PHE A 506 -6.49 -19.95 -8.21
N ALA A 507 -6.07 -18.73 -7.92
CA ALA A 507 -5.78 -18.33 -6.54
C ALA A 507 -7.07 -18.40 -5.68
N ALA A 508 -6.92 -18.79 -4.42
CA ALA A 508 -8.01 -18.79 -3.43
C ALA A 508 -8.31 -17.35 -2.95
N ASP A 509 -8.46 -16.43 -3.88
CA ASP A 509 -8.71 -15.02 -3.64
C ASP A 509 -9.88 -14.58 -4.52
N TRP A 510 -10.95 -14.13 -3.91
CA TRP A 510 -12.15 -13.68 -4.62
C TRP A 510 -11.90 -12.49 -5.56
N ARG A 511 -10.81 -11.74 -5.35
CA ARG A 511 -10.37 -10.65 -6.24
C ARG A 511 -9.33 -11.09 -7.28
N ALA A 512 -9.12 -12.39 -7.48
CA ALA A 512 -8.07 -12.89 -8.36
C ALA A 512 -8.19 -12.34 -9.78
N ALA A 513 -9.39 -12.34 -10.35
CA ALA A 513 -9.66 -11.81 -11.68
C ALA A 513 -9.43 -10.29 -11.77
N GLU A 514 -9.91 -9.52 -10.80
CA GLU A 514 -9.70 -8.06 -10.70
C GLU A 514 -8.21 -7.72 -10.62
N ARG A 515 -7.46 -8.46 -9.79
CA ARG A 515 -6.01 -8.25 -9.63
C ARG A 515 -5.22 -8.62 -10.89
N LEU A 516 -5.60 -9.71 -11.54
CA LEU A 516 -4.98 -10.08 -12.81
C LEU A 516 -5.25 -9.02 -13.88
N PHE A 517 -6.49 -8.55 -14.00
CA PHE A 517 -6.85 -7.47 -14.91
C PHE A 517 -6.02 -6.20 -14.63
N ALA A 518 -5.99 -5.73 -13.38
CA ALA A 518 -5.22 -4.57 -13.01
C ALA A 518 -3.73 -4.71 -13.36
N GLN A 519 -3.18 -5.89 -13.16
CA GLN A 519 -1.78 -6.18 -13.41
C GLN A 519 -1.43 -6.23 -14.92
N LEU A 520 -2.34 -6.75 -15.73
CA LEU A 520 -2.14 -6.80 -17.20
C LEU A 520 -2.31 -5.43 -17.85
N MET A 521 -3.09 -4.54 -17.23
CA MET A 521 -3.37 -3.19 -17.74
C MET A 521 -2.33 -2.15 -17.32
N GLN A 522 -1.55 -2.41 -16.27
CA GLN A 522 -0.43 -1.58 -15.81
C GLN A 522 0.83 -1.78 -16.64
#